data_353ddb128e60cbd0f9e7dbd50d695757
#
_entry.id   353ddb128e60cbd0f9e7dbd50d695757
#
_cell.length_a   1.000
_cell.length_b   1.000
_cell.length_c   1.000
_cell.angle_alpha   90.00
_cell.angle_beta   90.00
_cell.angle_gamma   90.00
#
_symmetry.space_group_name_H-M   'P 1'
#
loop_
_entity.id
_entity.type
_entity.pdbx_description
1 polymer ?
#
loop_
_entity_poly.entity_id
_entity_poly.type
_entity_poly.pdbx_seq_one_letter_code
_entity_poly.pdbx_strand_id
1 'polypeptide(L)'
;MFPIHKTQNLLFVGLFILTACSATDQSVATVTITAPPLPDLTELKILPTPMSPRQTVVHRNFQVTMSQAELTNGYQTEFDSTREPAADTQFLWIHIVLKNSGQQEQDLPEPEHFSVLNGRTEYKPTYGHRKDHVDYMALTTIMVKGQEVDAWLRFDIPAALGLSDLQFAFLPESSQVSLAFSPSAYPWGDHPIYLWTCAP
;
A
#
# COMPACT_ATOMS: atom_id res chain seq x y z
N MET A 1 -41.15 9.66 -30.93
CA MET A 1 -41.12 10.96 -31.62
C MET A 1 -40.18 11.86 -30.82
N PHE A 2 -38.87 11.84 -31.12
CA PHE A 2 -37.85 12.61 -30.44
C PHE A 2 -37.19 13.58 -31.40
N PRO A 3 -36.96 14.84 -31.03
CA PRO A 3 -36.39 15.82 -31.95
C PRO A 3 -34.85 15.70 -31.99
N ILE A 4 -34.34 15.76 -33.18
CA ILE A 4 -32.92 15.75 -33.56
C ILE A 4 -32.39 17.19 -33.38
N HIS A 5 -31.41 17.40 -32.52
CA HIS A 5 -30.67 18.66 -32.45
C HIS A 5 -29.52 18.68 -33.45
N LYS A 6 -29.58 19.61 -34.39
CA LYS A 6 -28.54 19.96 -35.35
C LYS A 6 -27.41 20.69 -34.65
N THR A 7 -26.19 20.15 -34.73
CA THR A 7 -24.96 20.84 -34.36
C THR A 7 -24.49 21.74 -35.50
N GLN A 8 -24.41 23.03 -35.28
CA GLN A 8 -23.79 24.01 -36.19
C GLN A 8 -22.27 24.02 -35.99
N ASN A 9 -21.56 23.72 -37.06
CA ASN A 9 -20.12 23.93 -37.16
C ASN A 9 -19.82 25.40 -37.41
N LEU A 10 -19.13 26.06 -36.51
CA LEU A 10 -18.60 27.42 -36.68
C LEU A 10 -17.15 27.33 -37.17
N LEU A 11 -16.98 27.73 -38.45
CA LEU A 11 -15.67 27.79 -39.08
C LEU A 11 -15.02 29.13 -38.74
N PHE A 12 -13.96 29.14 -37.91
CA PHE A 12 -13.15 30.36 -37.68
C PHE A 12 -12.03 30.42 -38.71
N VAL A 13 -12.16 31.38 -39.62
CA VAL A 13 -11.08 31.76 -40.53
C VAL A 13 -10.18 32.79 -39.79
N GLY A 14 -9.01 32.37 -39.36
CA GLY A 14 -8.03 33.26 -38.75
C GLY A 14 -7.13 33.92 -39.80
N LEU A 15 -7.24 35.24 -39.91
CA LEU A 15 -6.40 36.10 -40.77
C LEU A 15 -5.02 36.26 -40.14
N PHE A 16 -3.97 35.69 -40.75
CA PHE A 16 -2.57 35.91 -40.35
C PHE A 16 -2.04 37.23 -40.90
N ILE A 17 -1.79 38.21 -40.03
CA ILE A 17 -1.06 39.41 -40.37
C ILE A 17 0.42 39.17 -40.07
N LEU A 18 1.24 39.12 -41.14
CA LEU A 18 2.68 39.05 -41.03
C LEU A 18 3.20 40.47 -40.75
N THR A 19 3.60 40.71 -39.49
CA THR A 19 4.38 41.90 -39.12
C THR A 19 5.86 41.52 -39.12
N ALA A 20 6.62 42.08 -40.03
CA ALA A 20 8.08 42.02 -40.05
C ALA A 20 8.61 42.85 -38.87
N CYS A 21 9.27 42.22 -37.92
CA CYS A 21 10.01 42.87 -36.85
C CYS A 21 11.50 42.76 -37.09
N SER A 22 12.11 43.92 -37.02
CA SER A 22 13.52 44.22 -37.09
C SER A 22 14.40 43.36 -36.18
N ALA A 23 15.53 42.91 -36.66
CA ALA A 23 16.57 42.24 -35.89
C ALA A 23 17.10 43.18 -34.79
N THR A 24 16.70 42.94 -33.55
CA THR A 24 17.39 43.46 -32.38
C THR A 24 18.33 42.38 -31.89
N ASP A 25 19.58 42.72 -31.81
CA ASP A 25 20.67 41.87 -31.29
C ASP A 25 20.38 41.54 -29.83
N GLN A 26 19.68 40.42 -29.59
CA GLN A 26 19.46 39.90 -28.23
C GLN A 26 20.66 39.05 -27.86
N SER A 27 21.51 39.58 -27.00
CA SER A 27 22.49 38.82 -26.25
C SER A 27 21.81 37.63 -25.57
N VAL A 28 21.97 36.43 -26.07
CA VAL A 28 21.48 35.19 -25.50
C VAL A 28 22.24 34.95 -24.19
N ALA A 29 21.64 35.30 -23.07
CA ALA A 29 22.16 34.90 -21.79
C ALA A 29 22.08 33.36 -21.70
N THR A 30 23.25 32.73 -21.75
CA THR A 30 23.36 31.28 -21.52
C THR A 30 22.98 30.99 -20.08
N VAL A 31 21.75 30.56 -19.87
CA VAL A 31 21.31 30.04 -18.56
C VAL A 31 22.00 28.69 -18.35
N THR A 32 23.07 28.70 -17.59
CA THR A 32 23.66 27.45 -17.10
C THR A 32 22.70 26.81 -16.13
N ILE A 33 21.91 25.82 -16.57
CA ILE A 33 21.10 25.00 -15.72
C ILE A 33 22.05 24.09 -14.93
N THR A 34 22.40 24.50 -13.72
CA THR A 34 23.07 23.60 -12.77
C THR A 34 22.10 22.52 -12.39
N ALA A 35 22.37 21.30 -12.85
CA ALA A 35 21.57 20.14 -12.41
C ALA A 35 21.58 20.10 -10.88
N PRO A 36 20.43 19.85 -10.22
CA PRO A 36 20.41 19.68 -8.79
C PRO A 36 21.39 18.55 -8.41
N PRO A 37 22.12 18.69 -7.29
CA PRO A 37 23.02 17.64 -6.85
C PRO A 37 22.23 16.34 -6.75
N LEU A 38 22.80 15.27 -7.32
CA LEU A 38 22.24 13.92 -7.17
C LEU A 38 22.12 13.64 -5.66
N PRO A 39 20.96 13.12 -5.20
CA PRO A 39 20.81 12.74 -3.80
C PRO A 39 21.93 11.78 -3.42
N ASP A 40 22.51 11.99 -2.26
CA ASP A 40 23.60 11.17 -1.73
C ASP A 40 23.08 9.75 -1.54
N LEU A 41 23.52 8.81 -2.38
CA LEU A 41 23.08 7.40 -2.37
C LEU A 41 23.68 6.60 -1.19
N THR A 42 24.41 7.24 -0.30
CA THR A 42 25.09 6.57 0.82
C THR A 42 24.16 6.14 1.96
N GLU A 43 22.88 6.56 1.98
CA GLU A 43 21.89 6.09 2.94
C GLU A 43 20.79 5.21 2.29
N LEU A 44 21.18 4.17 1.59
CA LEU A 44 20.27 3.07 1.29
C LEU A 44 19.89 2.38 2.59
N LYS A 45 18.81 2.78 3.21
CA LYS A 45 18.22 2.03 4.32
C LYS A 45 17.81 0.66 3.81
N ILE A 46 18.55 -0.35 4.24
CA ILE A 46 18.27 -1.76 3.96
C ILE A 46 17.01 -2.12 4.74
N LEU A 47 16.04 -2.75 4.09
CA LEU A 47 14.88 -3.31 4.79
C LEU A 47 15.39 -4.29 5.89
N PRO A 48 14.72 -4.33 7.05
CA PRO A 48 15.10 -5.27 8.10
C PRO A 48 14.99 -6.71 7.58
N THR A 49 15.78 -7.61 8.15
CA THR A 49 15.67 -9.03 7.85
C THR A 49 14.30 -9.53 8.27
N PRO A 50 13.53 -10.19 7.39
CA PRO A 50 12.23 -10.72 7.75
C PRO A 50 12.33 -11.77 8.85
N MET A 51 11.38 -11.74 9.76
CA MET A 51 11.19 -12.73 10.81
C MET A 51 10.41 -13.93 10.28
N SER A 52 10.52 -15.06 10.94
CA SER A 52 9.64 -16.21 10.69
C SER A 52 8.22 -15.93 11.21
N PRO A 53 7.19 -16.59 10.65
CA PRO A 53 5.85 -16.58 11.23
C PRO A 53 5.87 -16.95 12.73
N ARG A 54 4.90 -16.46 13.48
CA ARG A 54 4.75 -16.63 14.95
C ARG A 54 5.78 -15.91 15.81
N GLN A 55 6.73 -15.21 15.22
CA GLN A 55 7.55 -14.29 15.99
C GLN A 55 6.75 -13.02 16.31
N THR A 56 6.78 -12.63 17.58
CA THR A 56 6.07 -11.45 18.09
C THR A 56 7.01 -10.25 18.12
N VAL A 57 6.54 -9.12 17.64
CA VAL A 57 7.20 -7.83 17.84
C VAL A 57 6.46 -7.03 18.90
N VAL A 58 7.20 -6.19 19.59
CA VAL A 58 6.63 -5.24 20.54
C VAL A 58 6.94 -3.84 20.03
N HIS A 59 5.89 -3.08 19.76
CA HIS A 59 6.02 -1.67 19.42
C HIS A 59 5.18 -0.85 20.39
N ARG A 60 5.84 -0.02 21.20
CA ARG A 60 5.19 0.75 22.28
C ARG A 60 4.36 -0.18 23.18
N ASN A 61 3.02 -0.06 23.11
CA ASN A 61 2.09 -0.81 23.92
C ASN A 61 1.41 -1.97 23.16
N PHE A 62 1.84 -2.24 21.93
CA PHE A 62 1.30 -3.34 21.12
C PHE A 62 2.29 -4.48 21.00
N GLN A 63 1.77 -5.68 21.14
CA GLN A 63 2.41 -6.89 20.64
C GLN A 63 1.70 -7.28 19.36
N VAL A 64 2.48 -7.54 18.31
CA VAL A 64 1.96 -7.93 16.99
C VAL A 64 2.63 -9.22 16.56
N THR A 65 1.83 -10.19 16.19
CA THR A 65 2.28 -11.48 15.69
C THR A 65 1.59 -11.78 14.37
N MET A 66 2.36 -12.01 13.33
CA MET A 66 1.86 -12.67 12.12
C MET A 66 1.95 -14.18 12.37
N SER A 67 0.81 -14.87 12.46
CA SER A 67 0.80 -16.27 12.86
C SER A 67 0.72 -17.23 11.69
N GLN A 68 0.05 -16.85 10.62
CA GLN A 68 -0.18 -17.70 9.45
C GLN A 68 -0.43 -16.86 8.20
N ALA A 69 -0.09 -17.42 7.04
CA ALA A 69 -0.50 -16.95 5.73
C ALA A 69 -1.08 -18.10 4.91
N GLU A 70 -2.12 -17.83 4.12
CA GLU A 70 -2.68 -18.83 3.21
C GLU A 70 -3.13 -18.18 1.90
N LEU A 71 -3.04 -18.98 0.81
CA LEU A 71 -3.50 -18.59 -0.52
C LEU A 71 -4.79 -19.35 -0.85
N THR A 72 -5.77 -18.64 -1.42
CA THR A 72 -7.03 -19.25 -1.86
C THR A 72 -7.49 -18.68 -3.21
N ASN A 73 -8.08 -19.54 -4.03
CA ASN A 73 -8.70 -19.15 -5.31
C ASN A 73 -10.20 -18.84 -5.17
N GLY A 74 -10.69 -18.67 -3.96
CA GLY A 74 -12.06 -18.35 -3.63
C GLY A 74 -12.36 -18.64 -2.18
N TYR A 75 -13.48 -18.11 -1.69
CA TYR A 75 -13.94 -18.36 -0.33
C TYR A 75 -15.45 -18.21 -0.22
N GLN A 76 -16.02 -18.81 0.82
CA GLN A 76 -17.42 -18.59 1.19
C GLN A 76 -17.54 -17.40 2.16
N THR A 77 -18.48 -16.52 1.87
CA THR A 77 -18.81 -15.42 2.76
C THR A 77 -19.71 -15.88 3.89
N GLU A 78 -19.87 -15.06 4.94
CA GLU A 78 -20.81 -15.29 6.03
C GLU A 78 -22.29 -15.38 5.56
N PHE A 79 -22.58 -14.88 4.34
CA PHE A 79 -23.90 -14.95 3.69
C PHE A 79 -24.04 -16.17 2.75
N ASP A 80 -23.19 -17.18 2.89
CA ASP A 80 -23.16 -18.40 2.08
C ASP A 80 -22.97 -18.15 0.55
N SER A 81 -22.52 -16.98 0.16
CA SER A 81 -22.14 -16.70 -1.23
C SER A 81 -20.66 -17.00 -1.45
N THR A 82 -20.31 -17.48 -2.65
CA THR A 82 -18.91 -17.68 -3.04
C THR A 82 -18.33 -16.40 -3.61
N ARG A 83 -17.12 -16.06 -3.23
CA ARG A 83 -16.30 -15.01 -3.82
C ARG A 83 -15.13 -15.63 -4.55
N GLU A 84 -14.98 -15.24 -5.80
CA GLU A 84 -13.85 -15.61 -6.65
C GLU A 84 -12.97 -14.36 -6.86
N PRO A 85 -11.64 -14.53 -6.99
CA PRO A 85 -10.75 -13.43 -7.29
C PRO A 85 -10.95 -12.94 -8.73
N ALA A 86 -10.47 -11.75 -9.04
CA ALA A 86 -10.41 -11.27 -10.41
C ALA A 86 -9.49 -12.19 -11.26
N ALA A 87 -9.63 -12.11 -12.59
CA ALA A 87 -8.76 -12.86 -13.50
C ALA A 87 -7.28 -12.59 -13.19
N ASP A 88 -6.45 -13.64 -13.24
CA ASP A 88 -5.02 -13.60 -12.96
C ASP A 88 -4.64 -13.16 -11.52
N THR A 89 -5.60 -13.16 -10.59
CA THR A 89 -5.36 -12.90 -9.18
C THR A 89 -5.77 -14.06 -8.27
N GLN A 90 -5.33 -14.01 -7.03
CA GLN A 90 -5.73 -14.90 -5.94
C GLN A 90 -5.81 -14.11 -4.63
N PHE A 91 -6.49 -14.65 -3.65
CA PHE A 91 -6.56 -14.09 -2.31
C PHE A 91 -5.42 -14.61 -1.45
N LEU A 92 -4.72 -13.68 -0.83
CA LEU A 92 -3.81 -13.98 0.28
C LEU A 92 -4.49 -13.54 1.57
N TRP A 93 -4.53 -14.43 2.55
CA TRP A 93 -5.03 -14.17 3.89
C TRP A 93 -3.86 -14.21 4.87
N ILE A 94 -3.74 -13.17 5.67
CA ILE A 94 -2.74 -13.08 6.73
C ILE A 94 -3.46 -13.07 8.07
N HIS A 95 -3.16 -14.06 8.89
CA HIS A 95 -3.64 -14.16 10.26
C HIS A 95 -2.73 -13.36 11.18
N ILE A 96 -3.30 -12.41 11.89
CA ILE A 96 -2.58 -11.56 12.84
C ILE A 96 -3.21 -11.64 14.22
N VAL A 97 -2.36 -11.61 15.22
CA VAL A 97 -2.75 -11.49 16.62
C VAL A 97 -2.14 -10.20 17.16
N LEU A 98 -2.99 -9.30 17.65
CA LEU A 98 -2.57 -8.07 18.30
C LEU A 98 -2.99 -8.10 19.77
N LYS A 99 -2.10 -7.62 20.64
CA LYS A 99 -2.39 -7.49 22.06
C LYS A 99 -2.02 -6.11 22.57
N ASN A 100 -2.96 -5.46 23.25
CA ASN A 100 -2.67 -4.25 23.99
C ASN A 100 -1.96 -4.61 25.30
N SER A 101 -0.65 -4.45 25.35
CA SER A 101 0.19 -4.67 26.53
C SER A 101 0.35 -3.42 27.39
N GLY A 102 -0.24 -2.31 26.99
CA GLY A 102 -0.24 -1.04 27.71
C GLY A 102 -1.13 -1.03 28.95
N GLN A 103 -1.09 0.06 29.67
CA GLN A 103 -1.89 0.26 30.88
C GLN A 103 -3.24 0.97 30.60
N GLN A 104 -3.42 1.47 29.38
CA GLN A 104 -4.56 2.26 28.95
C GLN A 104 -5.17 1.67 27.68
N GLU A 105 -6.35 2.15 27.32
CA GLU A 105 -6.95 1.89 26.01
C GLU A 105 -6.04 2.42 24.90
N GLN A 106 -6.01 1.72 23.77
CA GLN A 106 -5.22 2.04 22.60
C GLN A 106 -6.09 1.93 21.35
N ASP A 107 -5.89 2.82 20.40
CA ASP A 107 -6.49 2.65 19.08
C ASP A 107 -5.88 1.45 18.38
N LEU A 108 -6.73 0.62 17.79
CA LEU A 108 -6.31 -0.48 16.94
C LEU A 108 -5.53 0.10 15.73
N PRO A 109 -4.35 -0.44 15.36
CA PRO A 109 -3.67 0.00 14.15
C PRO A 109 -4.61 -0.02 12.94
N GLU A 110 -4.63 1.05 12.15
CA GLU A 110 -5.43 1.09 10.94
C GLU A 110 -4.96 0.03 9.93
N PRO A 111 -5.84 -0.51 9.06
CA PRO A 111 -5.45 -1.51 8.05
C PRO A 111 -4.30 -1.04 7.17
N GLU A 112 -4.19 0.26 6.92
CA GLU A 112 -3.14 0.91 6.12
C GLU A 112 -1.73 0.76 6.72
N HIS A 113 -1.63 0.46 8.02
CA HIS A 113 -0.36 0.13 8.66
C HIS A 113 0.19 -1.24 8.25
N PHE A 114 -0.60 -2.03 7.56
CA PHE A 114 -0.22 -3.36 7.10
C PHE A 114 -0.07 -3.40 5.58
N SER A 115 0.89 -4.18 5.11
CA SER A 115 1.14 -4.37 3.69
C SER A 115 1.70 -5.77 3.42
N VAL A 116 1.59 -6.20 2.18
CA VAL A 116 2.32 -7.35 1.67
C VAL A 116 3.25 -6.89 0.56
N LEU A 117 4.47 -7.38 0.57
CA LEU A 117 5.53 -7.01 -0.36
C LEU A 117 5.92 -8.20 -1.23
N ASN A 118 6.09 -7.95 -2.53
CA ASN A 118 6.84 -8.78 -3.46
C ASN A 118 7.92 -7.93 -4.12
N GLY A 119 9.14 -8.02 -3.65
CA GLY A 119 10.23 -7.14 -4.08
C GLY A 119 9.88 -5.67 -3.88
N ARG A 120 9.63 -4.94 -4.97
CA ARG A 120 9.25 -3.51 -4.93
C ARG A 120 7.76 -3.25 -5.05
N THR A 121 6.95 -4.29 -5.20
CA THR A 121 5.50 -4.16 -5.33
C THR A 121 4.87 -4.29 -3.94
N GLU A 122 4.00 -3.36 -3.61
CA GLU A 122 3.24 -3.33 -2.36
C GLU A 122 1.77 -3.61 -2.63
N TYR A 123 1.18 -4.48 -1.84
CA TYR A 123 -0.24 -4.78 -1.82
C TYR A 123 -0.82 -4.30 -0.50
N LYS A 124 -1.94 -3.58 -0.56
CA LYS A 124 -2.68 -3.10 0.62
C LYS A 124 -3.82 -4.05 0.97
N PRO A 125 -4.22 -4.10 2.24
CA PRO A 125 -5.36 -4.91 2.66
C PRO A 125 -6.63 -4.50 1.91
N THR A 126 -7.44 -5.49 1.62
CA THR A 126 -8.76 -5.33 1.00
C THR A 126 -9.81 -5.98 1.88
N TYR A 127 -11.03 -5.44 1.82
CA TYR A 127 -12.16 -5.94 2.60
C TYR A 127 -12.57 -7.35 2.18
N GLY A 128 -12.87 -8.22 3.16
CA GLY A 128 -13.30 -9.58 2.86
C GLY A 128 -13.94 -10.30 4.04
N HIS A 129 -15.24 -10.54 3.98
CA HIS A 129 -15.97 -11.35 4.97
C HIS A 129 -15.93 -12.82 4.58
N ARG A 130 -14.97 -13.56 5.10
CA ARG A 130 -14.91 -15.01 4.98
C ARG A 130 -15.58 -15.64 6.19
N LYS A 131 -16.40 -16.65 5.95
CA LYS A 131 -17.26 -17.27 6.97
C LYS A 131 -16.54 -17.78 8.24
N ASP A 132 -15.31 -18.25 8.06
CA ASP A 132 -14.46 -18.85 9.10
C ASP A 132 -13.35 -17.91 9.61
N HIS A 133 -13.37 -16.64 9.20
CA HIS A 133 -12.36 -15.63 9.54
C HIS A 133 -13.00 -14.39 10.16
N VAL A 134 -12.40 -13.88 11.20
CA VAL A 134 -12.72 -12.55 11.72
C VAL A 134 -12.01 -11.53 10.85
N ASP A 135 -12.76 -10.71 10.13
CA ASP A 135 -12.19 -9.66 9.27
C ASP A 135 -11.66 -8.51 10.14
N TYR A 136 -10.35 -8.27 10.03
CA TYR A 136 -9.70 -7.16 10.74
C TYR A 136 -10.33 -5.80 10.43
N MET A 137 -10.71 -5.56 9.17
CA MET A 137 -11.29 -4.29 8.73
C MET A 137 -12.71 -4.03 9.27
N ALA A 138 -13.35 -5.06 9.84
CA ALA A 138 -14.67 -4.96 10.44
C ALA A 138 -14.61 -4.75 11.96
N LEU A 139 -13.43 -4.72 12.57
CA LEU A 139 -13.27 -4.61 14.01
C LEU A 139 -13.50 -3.18 14.53
N THR A 140 -13.83 -3.10 15.80
CA THR A 140 -13.89 -1.82 16.53
C THR A 140 -12.49 -1.24 16.69
N THR A 141 -12.40 0.08 16.68
CA THR A 141 -11.10 0.80 16.64
C THR A 141 -10.37 0.84 17.98
N ILE A 142 -10.99 0.47 19.09
CA ILE A 142 -10.41 0.61 20.44
C ILE A 142 -10.16 -0.77 21.08
N MET A 143 -8.95 -0.96 21.59
CA MET A 143 -8.55 -2.11 22.39
C MET A 143 -8.38 -1.70 23.85
N VAL A 144 -9.11 -2.31 24.77
CA VAL A 144 -8.90 -2.11 26.20
C VAL A 144 -7.61 -2.78 26.68
N LYS A 145 -7.13 -2.38 27.86
CA LYS A 145 -5.94 -2.98 28.47
C LYS A 145 -6.00 -4.50 28.50
N GLY A 146 -4.97 -5.16 28.01
CA GLY A 146 -4.80 -6.61 28.00
C GLY A 146 -5.66 -7.33 26.96
N GLN A 147 -6.49 -6.61 26.21
CA GLN A 147 -7.28 -7.21 25.15
C GLN A 147 -6.38 -7.77 24.06
N GLU A 148 -6.79 -8.90 23.52
CA GLU A 148 -6.20 -9.53 22.37
C GLU A 148 -7.22 -9.54 21.22
N VAL A 149 -6.77 -9.22 20.03
CA VAL A 149 -7.51 -9.28 18.77
C VAL A 149 -6.86 -10.36 17.92
N ASP A 150 -7.65 -11.31 17.49
CA ASP A 150 -7.29 -12.41 16.61
C ASP A 150 -8.12 -12.26 15.34
N ALA A 151 -7.47 -11.91 14.23
CA ALA A 151 -8.15 -11.51 13.01
C ALA A 151 -7.33 -11.76 11.74
N TRP A 152 -7.99 -11.61 10.61
CA TRP A 152 -7.41 -11.82 9.29
C TRP A 152 -7.45 -10.56 8.44
N LEU A 153 -6.38 -10.34 7.70
CA LEU A 153 -6.28 -9.36 6.64
C LEU A 153 -6.29 -10.08 5.29
N ARG A 154 -7.08 -9.60 4.35
CA ARG A 154 -7.11 -10.09 2.98
C ARG A 154 -6.34 -9.17 2.05
N PHE A 155 -5.63 -9.76 1.09
CA PHE A 155 -4.95 -9.07 0.00
C PHE A 155 -5.30 -9.72 -1.33
N ASP A 156 -5.45 -8.90 -2.37
CA ASP A 156 -5.60 -9.37 -3.74
C ASP A 156 -4.21 -9.32 -4.40
N ILE A 157 -3.67 -10.47 -4.77
CA ILE A 157 -2.30 -10.59 -5.31
C ILE A 157 -2.32 -11.36 -6.64
N PRO A 158 -1.30 -11.21 -7.51
CA PRO A 158 -1.18 -12.01 -8.72
C PRO A 158 -1.17 -13.53 -8.43
N ALA A 159 -1.91 -14.29 -9.23
CA ALA A 159 -2.03 -15.75 -9.07
C ALA A 159 -0.71 -16.52 -9.24
N ALA A 160 0.28 -15.91 -9.89
CA ALA A 160 1.60 -16.50 -10.09
C ALA A 160 2.50 -16.48 -8.84
N LEU A 161 2.15 -15.72 -7.79
CA LEU A 161 2.98 -15.58 -6.59
C LEU A 161 2.68 -16.68 -5.57
N GLY A 162 3.74 -17.28 -5.03
CA GLY A 162 3.67 -18.20 -3.90
C GLY A 162 3.95 -17.48 -2.57
N LEU A 163 3.70 -18.15 -1.43
CA LEU A 163 3.99 -17.59 -0.09
C LEU A 163 5.48 -17.27 0.10
N SER A 164 6.38 -18.01 -0.56
CA SER A 164 7.83 -17.75 -0.51
C SER A 164 8.26 -16.46 -1.17
N ASP A 165 7.42 -15.92 -2.06
CA ASP A 165 7.70 -14.69 -2.79
C ASP A 165 7.27 -13.43 -2.02
N LEU A 166 6.61 -13.62 -0.87
CA LEU A 166 5.87 -12.61 -0.16
C LEU A 166 6.42 -12.35 1.25
N GLN A 167 6.38 -11.09 1.64
CA GLN A 167 6.69 -10.64 2.99
C GLN A 167 5.52 -9.81 3.52
N PHE A 168 5.10 -10.08 4.74
CA PHE A 168 4.12 -9.25 5.44
C PHE A 168 4.85 -8.15 6.20
N ALA A 169 4.35 -6.93 6.12
CA ALA A 169 4.93 -5.74 6.74
C ALA A 169 3.95 -5.07 7.69
N PHE A 170 4.47 -4.61 8.84
CA PHE A 170 3.78 -3.75 9.78
C PHE A 170 4.56 -2.46 9.97
N LEU A 171 3.89 -1.30 9.71
CA LEU A 171 4.42 0.05 9.80
C LEU A 171 3.64 0.85 10.86
N PRO A 172 3.99 0.76 12.13
CA PRO A 172 3.13 1.27 13.22
C PRO A 172 3.00 2.80 13.28
N GLU A 173 3.88 3.55 12.63
CA GLU A 173 3.91 5.00 12.75
C GLU A 173 3.49 5.76 11.48
N SER A 174 3.22 5.07 10.39
CA SER A 174 2.83 5.73 9.14
C SER A 174 1.99 4.86 8.22
N SER A 175 0.70 5.12 8.19
CA SER A 175 -0.22 4.59 7.18
C SER A 175 0.00 5.18 5.77
N GLN A 176 0.77 6.26 5.66
CA GLN A 176 0.98 6.99 4.40
C GLN A 176 2.29 6.66 3.69
N VAL A 177 3.17 5.87 4.31
CA VAL A 177 4.43 5.47 3.68
C VAL A 177 4.17 4.29 2.76
N SER A 178 4.29 4.50 1.45
CA SER A 178 4.28 3.40 0.49
C SER A 178 5.65 2.72 0.46
N LEU A 179 5.67 1.42 0.70
CA LEU A 179 6.88 0.60 0.60
C LEU A 179 7.30 0.31 -0.84
N ALA A 180 6.40 0.56 -1.81
CA ALA A 180 6.64 0.32 -3.22
C ALA A 180 7.58 1.34 -3.87
N PHE A 181 7.69 2.54 -3.30
CA PHE A 181 8.56 3.57 -3.86
C PHE A 181 9.99 3.40 -3.40
N SER A 182 10.84 3.22 -4.37
CA SER A 182 12.31 3.16 -4.34
C SER A 182 12.97 3.41 -2.98
N PRO A 183 13.79 2.48 -2.48
CA PRO A 183 14.54 2.68 -1.24
C PRO A 183 15.42 3.93 -1.21
N SER A 184 15.71 4.52 -2.38
CA SER A 184 16.47 5.76 -2.50
C SER A 184 15.63 7.04 -2.43
N ALA A 185 14.29 6.96 -2.51
CA ALA A 185 13.42 8.13 -2.56
C ALA A 185 12.73 8.43 -1.23
N TYR A 186 12.69 7.45 -0.31
CA TYR A 186 12.16 7.64 1.03
C TYR A 186 13.28 7.52 2.05
N PRO A 187 13.57 8.59 2.78
CA PRO A 187 14.12 8.41 4.09
C PRO A 187 12.99 7.69 4.86
N TRP A 188 13.13 6.38 5.06
CA TRP A 188 12.25 5.59 5.94
C TRP A 188 12.18 6.23 7.33
N GLY A 189 12.78 7.40 7.48
CA GLY A 189 12.92 8.15 8.68
C GLY A 189 13.39 7.22 9.80
N ASP A 190 13.16 7.58 11.03
CA ASP A 190 13.37 6.72 12.19
C ASP A 190 12.12 5.83 12.45
N HIS A 191 11.24 5.64 11.43
CA HIS A 191 10.03 4.85 11.59
C HIS A 191 10.36 3.35 11.56
N PRO A 192 9.97 2.60 12.59
CA PRO A 192 10.18 1.16 12.64
C PRO A 192 9.33 0.45 11.60
N ILE A 193 9.93 -0.54 10.94
CA ILE A 193 9.27 -1.47 10.04
C ILE A 193 9.53 -2.88 10.55
N TYR A 194 8.49 -3.67 10.63
CA TYR A 194 8.58 -5.08 11.02
C TYR A 194 8.16 -5.94 9.83
N LEU A 195 8.97 -6.93 9.49
CA LEU A 195 8.74 -7.83 8.36
C LEU A 195 8.68 -9.28 8.82
N TRP A 196 7.79 -10.06 8.22
CA TRP A 196 7.73 -11.52 8.35
C TRP A 196 7.75 -12.16 6.97
N THR A 197 8.34 -13.35 6.87
CA THR A 197 8.14 -14.20 5.70
C THR A 197 6.71 -14.75 5.72
N CYS A 198 6.03 -14.83 4.57
CA CYS A 198 4.72 -15.47 4.51
C CYS A 198 4.83 -17.01 4.44
N ALA A 199 5.95 -17.53 3.95
CA ALA A 199 6.25 -18.96 4.04
C ALA A 199 6.66 -19.37 5.46
N PRO A 200 6.30 -20.58 5.90
CA PRO A 200 6.69 -21.13 7.20
C PRO A 200 8.20 -21.35 7.33
#